data_bce4c8d1f458025da1554416350eb43f
#
_entry.id   bce4c8d1f458025da1554416350eb43f
#
_cell.length_a   1.000
_cell.length_b   1.000
_cell.length_c   1.000
_cell.angle_alpha   90.00
_cell.angle_beta   90.00
_cell.angle_gamma   90.00
#
_symmetry.space_group_name_H-M   'P 1'
#
loop_
_entity.id
_entity.type
_entity.pdbx_description
1 polymer ?
#
loop_
_entity_poly.entity_id
_entity_poly.type
_entity_poly.pdbx_seq_one_letter_code
_entity_poly.pdbx_strand_id
1 'polypeptide(L)'
;MRLFLHSPWLERDLYAAVEQYAAGIRLDTEGIERAAQSVDPMDPGSLQAVFDGASFIAAPDATQQAALDQLELLVALVEGWVDVVVAEAARPLESAAALRETMNRRRASGGPAEQAFAALVGLELRPRRLREAAAFWEHVTAEHGTEYREEIWRHPERQPTAEDLEDPAGYAGRRSAADASAESLDDELRKLLEGGFGDA
;
A
#
# COMPACT_ATOMS: atom_id res chain seq x y z
N MET A 1 -4.70 -3.88 -15.88
CA MET A 1 -6.10 -4.24 -16.09
C MET A 1 -6.43 -5.71 -15.78
N ARG A 2 -5.59 -6.70 -16.08
CA ARG A 2 -5.84 -8.11 -15.68
C ARG A 2 -5.84 -8.34 -14.17
N LEU A 3 -4.99 -7.67 -13.40
CA LEU A 3 -4.91 -7.83 -11.95
C LEU A 3 -6.25 -7.56 -11.26
N PHE A 4 -6.90 -6.43 -11.55
CA PHE A 4 -8.19 -6.08 -10.95
C PHE A 4 -9.33 -7.02 -11.32
N LEU A 5 -9.28 -7.65 -12.50
CA LEU A 5 -10.28 -8.64 -12.91
C LEU A 5 -10.17 -9.96 -12.14
N HIS A 6 -8.97 -10.30 -11.65
CA HIS A 6 -8.71 -11.53 -10.89
C HIS A 6 -8.66 -11.31 -9.38
N SER A 7 -8.66 -10.07 -8.94
CA SER A 7 -8.52 -9.66 -7.54
C SER A 7 -9.52 -8.55 -7.20
N PRO A 8 -10.83 -8.84 -7.22
CA PRO A 8 -11.86 -7.83 -6.96
C PRO A 8 -11.77 -7.25 -5.54
N TRP A 9 -11.16 -8.00 -4.61
CA TRP A 9 -10.89 -7.54 -3.26
C TRP A 9 -9.91 -6.37 -3.21
N LEU A 10 -8.92 -6.34 -4.12
CA LEU A 10 -7.89 -5.29 -4.15
C LEU A 10 -8.51 -3.92 -4.42
N GLU A 11 -9.42 -3.82 -5.40
CA GLU A 11 -10.13 -2.57 -5.70
C GLU A 11 -10.97 -2.12 -4.50
N ARG A 12 -11.73 -3.05 -3.89
CA ARG A 12 -12.53 -2.78 -2.70
C ARG A 12 -11.66 -2.27 -1.55
N ASP A 13 -10.53 -2.92 -1.28
CA ASP A 13 -9.69 -2.59 -0.13
C ASP A 13 -8.92 -1.27 -0.36
N LEU A 14 -8.54 -0.95 -1.61
CA LEU A 14 -8.03 0.38 -1.97
C LEU A 14 -9.08 1.47 -1.73
N TYR A 15 -10.32 1.28 -2.18
CA TYR A 15 -11.39 2.24 -1.96
C TYR A 15 -11.71 2.40 -0.48
N ALA A 16 -11.79 1.30 0.29
CA ALA A 16 -12.03 1.33 1.72
C ALA A 16 -10.95 2.13 2.47
N ALA A 17 -9.68 1.94 2.13
CA ALA A 17 -8.58 2.70 2.72
C ALA A 17 -8.68 4.21 2.39
N VAL A 18 -9.00 4.55 1.14
CA VAL A 18 -9.21 5.94 0.71
C VAL A 18 -10.40 6.57 1.44
N GLU A 19 -11.54 5.89 1.53
CA GLU A 19 -12.73 6.37 2.24
C GLU A 19 -12.44 6.58 3.72
N GLN A 20 -11.77 5.63 4.38
CA GLN A 20 -11.40 5.72 5.79
C GLN A 20 -10.48 6.91 6.06
N TYR A 21 -9.47 7.12 5.20
CA TYR A 21 -8.60 8.28 5.28
C TYR A 21 -9.39 9.58 5.08
N ALA A 22 -10.21 9.65 4.03
CA ALA A 22 -10.97 10.86 3.68
C ALA A 22 -11.99 11.25 4.75
N ALA A 23 -12.64 10.28 5.40
CA ALA A 23 -13.61 10.52 6.46
C ALA A 23 -12.99 11.21 7.70
N GLY A 24 -11.67 11.04 7.90
CA GLY A 24 -10.95 11.67 9.01
C GLY A 24 -10.32 13.03 8.68
N ILE A 25 -10.38 13.50 7.42
CA ILE A 25 -9.75 14.77 7.03
C ILE A 25 -10.41 15.94 7.80
N ARG A 26 -9.58 16.69 8.52
CA ARG A 26 -9.98 17.90 9.27
C ARG A 26 -9.06 19.04 8.87
N LEU A 27 -9.63 20.25 8.86
CA LEU A 27 -8.83 21.47 8.66
C LEU A 27 -8.05 21.79 9.95
N ASP A 28 -6.80 22.12 9.80
CA ASP A 28 -5.98 22.68 10.89
C ASP A 28 -6.31 24.18 11.06
N THR A 29 -7.39 24.44 11.79
CA THR A 29 -7.86 25.81 12.04
C THR A 29 -6.82 26.64 12.79
N GLU A 30 -6.09 26.03 13.73
CA GLU A 30 -5.01 26.71 14.45
C GLU A 30 -3.81 27.01 13.54
N GLY A 31 -3.47 26.10 12.64
CA GLY A 31 -2.45 26.30 11.61
C GLY A 31 -2.82 27.43 10.65
N ILE A 32 -4.09 27.45 10.22
CA ILE A 32 -4.63 28.50 9.35
C ILE A 32 -4.57 29.87 10.06
N GLU A 33 -4.96 29.95 11.33
CA GLU A 33 -4.89 31.20 12.11
C GLU A 33 -3.45 31.67 12.28
N ARG A 34 -2.52 30.77 12.61
CA ARG A 34 -1.09 31.10 12.71
C ARG A 34 -0.52 31.59 11.37
N ALA A 35 -0.88 30.91 10.29
CA ALA A 35 -0.50 31.27 8.94
C ALA A 35 -1.03 32.66 8.56
N ALA A 36 -2.30 32.94 8.86
CA ALA A 36 -2.91 34.26 8.62
C ALA A 36 -2.24 35.37 9.39
N GLN A 37 -1.80 35.10 10.63
CA GLN A 37 -1.05 36.10 11.46
C GLN A 37 0.38 36.35 10.95
N SER A 38 0.96 35.42 10.19
CA SER A 38 2.32 35.59 9.63
C SER A 38 2.35 36.33 8.29
N VAL A 39 1.20 36.61 7.68
CA VAL A 39 1.11 37.38 6.44
C VAL A 39 1.37 38.85 6.71
N ASP A 40 2.39 39.41 6.03
CA ASP A 40 2.63 40.85 6.02
C ASP A 40 1.80 41.46 4.88
N PRO A 41 0.82 42.37 5.20
CA PRO A 41 0.00 43.00 4.17
C PRO A 41 0.82 43.87 3.17
N MET A 42 2.05 44.23 3.54
CA MET A 42 2.93 45.05 2.71
C MET A 42 3.90 44.22 1.87
N ASP A 43 3.99 42.89 2.11
CA ASP A 43 4.84 41.98 1.35
C ASP A 43 3.99 40.86 0.69
N PRO A 44 3.69 41.00 -0.62
CA PRO A 44 2.97 39.95 -1.36
C PRO A 44 3.67 38.58 -1.36
N GLY A 45 4.99 38.53 -1.15
CA GLY A 45 5.77 37.32 -1.08
C GLY A 45 5.49 36.52 0.21
N SER A 46 5.04 37.18 1.28
CA SER A 46 4.67 36.52 2.54
C SER A 46 3.47 35.58 2.38
N LEU A 47 2.51 35.96 1.56
CA LEU A 47 1.34 35.15 1.21
C LEU A 47 1.76 33.88 0.47
N GLN A 48 2.65 34.00 -0.50
CA GLN A 48 3.16 32.86 -1.26
C GLN A 48 3.94 31.91 -0.33
N ALA A 49 4.80 32.44 0.55
CA ALA A 49 5.56 31.63 1.50
C ALA A 49 4.64 30.84 2.47
N VAL A 50 3.50 31.43 2.87
CA VAL A 50 2.50 30.76 3.68
C VAL A 50 1.86 29.61 2.92
N PHE A 51 1.48 29.81 1.66
CA PHE A 51 0.90 28.74 0.84
C PHE A 51 1.89 27.61 0.53
N ASP A 52 3.16 27.93 0.35
CA ASP A 52 4.20 26.94 0.04
C ASP A 52 4.65 26.14 1.29
N GLY A 53 4.43 26.68 2.49
CA GLY A 53 4.92 26.08 3.75
C GLY A 53 3.85 25.53 4.69
N ALA A 54 2.57 25.85 4.49
CA ALA A 54 1.51 25.48 5.41
C ALA A 54 0.72 24.26 4.90
N SER A 55 0.68 23.19 5.71
CA SER A 55 -0.36 22.18 5.59
C SER A 55 -1.62 22.72 6.27
N PHE A 56 -2.69 22.90 5.52
CA PHE A 56 -4.01 23.30 6.04
C PHE A 56 -4.85 22.11 6.52
N ILE A 57 -4.30 20.91 6.42
CA ILE A 57 -4.91 19.66 6.89
C ILE A 57 -4.23 19.29 8.20
N ALA A 58 -5.04 18.96 9.21
CA ALA A 58 -4.54 18.49 10.50
C ALA A 58 -3.76 17.19 10.32
N ALA A 59 -2.78 16.95 11.19
CA ALA A 59 -2.04 15.69 11.18
C ALA A 59 -3.02 14.50 11.31
N PRO A 60 -2.74 13.41 10.57
CA PRO A 60 -3.61 12.23 10.60
C PRO A 60 -3.67 11.63 12.01
N ASP A 61 -4.85 11.24 12.45
CA ASP A 61 -5.02 10.45 13.66
C ASP A 61 -4.60 8.98 13.43
N ALA A 62 -4.63 8.16 14.48
CA ALA A 62 -4.20 6.76 14.41
C ALA A 62 -4.99 5.95 13.36
N THR A 63 -6.28 6.22 13.19
CA THR A 63 -7.14 5.55 12.22
C THR A 63 -6.78 5.95 10.79
N GLN A 64 -6.58 7.25 10.57
CA GLN A 64 -6.12 7.76 9.29
C GLN A 64 -4.71 7.27 8.93
N GLN A 65 -3.81 7.22 9.91
CA GLN A 65 -2.47 6.69 9.71
C GLN A 65 -2.51 5.22 9.30
N ALA A 66 -3.33 4.39 9.95
CA ALA A 66 -3.52 2.99 9.58
C ALA A 66 -4.07 2.85 8.15
N ALA A 67 -5.02 3.72 7.75
CA ALA A 67 -5.54 3.73 6.39
C ALA A 67 -4.49 4.13 5.35
N LEU A 68 -3.63 5.11 5.66
CA LEU A 68 -2.50 5.50 4.81
C LEU A 68 -1.47 4.37 4.68
N ASP A 69 -1.11 3.72 5.79
CA ASP A 69 -0.17 2.60 5.80
C ASP A 69 -0.70 1.41 4.97
N GLN A 70 -2.00 1.13 5.06
CA GLN A 70 -2.66 0.11 4.24
C GLN A 70 -2.66 0.49 2.75
N LEU A 71 -2.98 1.73 2.42
CA LEU A 71 -2.97 2.23 1.06
C LEU A 71 -1.55 2.17 0.46
N GLU A 72 -0.55 2.62 1.22
CA GLU A 72 0.86 2.55 0.82
C GLU A 72 1.30 1.11 0.55
N LEU A 73 0.91 0.16 1.42
CA LEU A 73 1.22 -1.26 1.27
C LEU A 73 0.60 -1.83 -0.02
N LEU A 74 -0.70 -1.60 -0.24
CA LEU A 74 -1.41 -2.11 -1.41
C LEU A 74 -0.82 -1.56 -2.71
N VAL A 75 -0.54 -0.25 -2.76
CA VAL A 75 0.08 0.37 -3.93
C VAL A 75 1.49 -0.17 -4.16
N ALA A 76 2.29 -0.33 -3.10
CA ALA A 76 3.64 -0.88 -3.21
C ALA A 76 3.62 -2.33 -3.72
N LEU A 77 2.68 -3.16 -3.24
CA LEU A 77 2.51 -4.54 -3.72
C LEU A 77 2.18 -4.59 -5.21
N VAL A 78 1.24 -3.74 -5.67
CA VAL A 78 0.88 -3.67 -7.11
C VAL A 78 2.05 -3.22 -7.96
N GLU A 79 2.71 -2.13 -7.57
CA GLU A 79 3.84 -1.57 -8.32
C GLU A 79 5.04 -2.52 -8.35
N GLY A 80 5.35 -3.18 -7.20
CA GLY A 80 6.41 -4.18 -7.12
C GLY A 80 6.13 -5.40 -8.00
N TRP A 81 4.88 -5.90 -8.01
CA TRP A 81 4.46 -6.98 -8.90
C TRP A 81 4.58 -6.58 -10.37
N VAL A 82 4.12 -5.37 -10.73
CA VAL A 82 4.24 -4.84 -12.11
C VAL A 82 5.70 -4.79 -12.53
N ASP A 83 6.62 -4.33 -11.66
CA ASP A 83 8.04 -4.25 -11.96
C ASP A 83 8.63 -5.63 -12.30
N VAL A 84 8.29 -6.66 -11.51
CA VAL A 84 8.76 -8.04 -11.73
C VAL A 84 8.18 -8.64 -13.00
N VAL A 85 6.86 -8.52 -13.22
CA VAL A 85 6.19 -9.07 -14.42
C VAL A 85 6.70 -8.40 -15.69
N VAL A 86 6.88 -7.08 -15.67
CA VAL A 86 7.44 -6.34 -16.82
C VAL A 86 8.88 -6.73 -17.07
N ALA A 87 9.70 -6.89 -16.01
CA ALA A 87 11.08 -7.34 -16.15
C ALA A 87 11.17 -8.75 -16.76
N GLU A 88 10.28 -9.67 -16.34
CA GLU A 88 10.17 -11.01 -16.93
C GLU A 88 9.79 -10.96 -18.42
N ALA A 89 8.76 -10.19 -18.75
CA ALA A 89 8.29 -10.04 -20.13
C ALA A 89 9.33 -9.37 -21.05
N ALA A 90 10.14 -8.47 -20.49
CA ALA A 90 11.18 -7.75 -21.23
C ALA A 90 12.49 -8.53 -21.39
N ARG A 91 12.67 -9.69 -20.75
CA ARG A 91 13.92 -10.49 -20.83
C ARG A 91 14.48 -10.68 -22.24
N PRO A 92 13.67 -10.84 -23.31
CA PRO A 92 14.18 -10.99 -24.67
C PRO A 92 14.77 -9.69 -25.26
N LEU A 93 14.56 -8.55 -24.64
CA LEU A 93 15.00 -7.25 -25.14
C LEU A 93 16.42 -6.94 -24.63
N GLU A 94 17.37 -6.66 -25.53
CA GLU A 94 18.74 -6.26 -25.15
C GLU A 94 18.77 -5.00 -24.27
N SER A 95 17.81 -4.09 -24.44
CA SER A 95 17.68 -2.84 -23.68
C SER A 95 16.88 -2.95 -22.38
N ALA A 96 16.39 -4.15 -22.00
CA ALA A 96 15.50 -4.35 -20.85
C ALA A 96 16.04 -3.73 -19.56
N ALA A 97 17.31 -3.97 -19.24
CA ALA A 97 17.94 -3.46 -18.02
C ALA A 97 18.00 -1.92 -17.99
N ALA A 98 18.36 -1.31 -19.14
CA ALA A 98 18.42 0.16 -19.25
C ALA A 98 17.03 0.81 -19.16
N LEU A 99 16.02 0.18 -19.75
CA LEU A 99 14.62 0.62 -19.67
C LEU A 99 14.10 0.51 -18.23
N ARG A 100 14.34 -0.62 -17.54
CA ARG A 100 13.95 -0.80 -16.13
C ARG A 100 14.58 0.27 -15.25
N GLU A 101 15.88 0.52 -15.39
CA GLU A 101 16.59 1.55 -14.64
C GLU A 101 16.03 2.96 -14.90
N THR A 102 15.73 3.28 -16.15
CA THR A 102 15.13 4.58 -16.52
C THR A 102 13.75 4.75 -15.90
N MET A 103 12.90 3.72 -15.92
CA MET A 103 11.59 3.73 -15.30
C MET A 103 11.66 3.87 -13.78
N ASN A 104 12.60 3.15 -13.14
CA ASN A 104 12.79 3.23 -11.70
C ASN A 104 13.27 4.62 -11.26
N ARG A 105 14.19 5.24 -12.00
CA ARG A 105 14.60 6.63 -11.74
C ARG A 105 13.44 7.59 -11.88
N ARG A 106 12.62 7.44 -12.93
CA ARG A 106 11.44 8.30 -13.13
C ARG A 106 10.43 8.17 -12.00
N ARG A 107 10.16 6.93 -11.54
CA ARG A 107 9.29 6.69 -10.38
C ARG A 107 9.85 7.29 -9.10
N ALA A 108 11.16 7.15 -8.86
CA ALA A 108 11.83 7.70 -7.69
C ALA A 108 11.86 9.23 -7.64
N SER A 109 11.83 9.91 -8.80
CA SER A 109 11.82 11.38 -8.86
C SER A 109 10.43 11.99 -8.66
N GLY A 110 9.36 11.19 -8.83
CA GLY A 110 7.98 11.66 -8.85
C GLY A 110 7.71 12.72 -9.92
N GLY A 111 6.48 12.75 -10.46
CA GLY A 111 6.07 13.85 -11.34
C GLY A 111 5.49 15.02 -10.53
N PRO A 112 5.37 16.22 -11.12
CA PRO A 112 4.75 17.38 -10.44
C PRO A 112 3.33 17.07 -9.93
N ALA A 113 2.55 16.26 -10.65
CA ALA A 113 1.23 15.84 -10.25
C ALA A 113 1.25 14.89 -9.03
N GLU A 114 2.20 13.96 -8.99
CA GLU A 114 2.39 13.05 -7.86
C GLU A 114 2.87 13.80 -6.62
N GLN A 115 3.78 14.77 -6.78
CA GLN A 115 4.24 15.63 -5.69
C GLN A 115 3.09 16.51 -5.15
N ALA A 116 2.27 17.09 -6.03
CA ALA A 116 1.10 17.87 -5.63
C ALA A 116 0.06 17.00 -4.92
N PHE A 117 -0.18 15.78 -5.41
CA PHE A 117 -1.08 14.83 -4.77
C PHE A 117 -0.55 14.37 -3.42
N ALA A 118 0.74 14.04 -3.32
CA ALA A 118 1.39 13.67 -2.06
C ALA A 118 1.26 14.79 -1.02
N ALA A 119 1.49 16.04 -1.43
CA ALA A 119 1.35 17.19 -0.54
C ALA A 119 -0.11 17.44 -0.10
N LEU A 120 -1.08 17.14 -0.98
CA LEU A 120 -2.50 17.37 -0.71
C LEU A 120 -3.10 16.28 0.18
N VAL A 121 -2.68 15.02 -0.01
CA VAL A 121 -3.28 13.84 0.64
C VAL A 121 -2.37 13.31 1.77
N GLY A 122 -1.12 13.81 1.89
CA GLY A 122 -0.15 13.30 2.86
C GLY A 122 0.38 11.90 2.52
N LEU A 123 0.07 11.38 1.32
CA LEU A 123 0.52 10.07 0.87
C LEU A 123 1.87 10.20 0.16
N GLU A 124 2.94 9.91 0.86
CA GLU A 124 4.26 9.74 0.26
C GLU A 124 4.47 8.27 -0.10
N LEU A 125 4.39 7.94 -1.39
CA LEU A 125 4.82 6.64 -1.88
C LEU A 125 6.33 6.50 -1.66
N ARG A 126 6.71 5.85 -0.57
CA ARG A 126 8.11 5.71 -0.17
C ARG A 126 8.85 4.82 -1.16
N PRO A 127 9.89 5.29 -1.85
CA PRO A 127 10.65 4.47 -2.81
C PRO A 127 11.25 3.20 -2.20
N ARG A 128 11.41 3.17 -0.88
CA ARG A 128 11.86 2.02 -0.12
C ARG A 128 10.81 0.90 -0.16
N ARG A 129 9.53 1.19 0.13
CA ARG A 129 8.43 0.22 0.09
C ARG A 129 8.27 -0.44 -1.28
N LEU A 130 8.43 0.35 -2.35
CA LEU A 130 8.37 -0.17 -3.72
C LEU A 130 9.46 -1.21 -3.98
N ARG A 131 10.70 -0.94 -3.50
CA ARG A 131 11.81 -1.88 -3.64
C ARG A 131 11.63 -3.13 -2.79
N GLU A 132 11.14 -2.99 -1.56
CA GLU A 132 10.81 -4.12 -0.68
C GLU A 132 9.74 -5.02 -1.32
N ALA A 133 8.68 -4.43 -1.87
CA ALA A 133 7.65 -5.17 -2.57
C ALA A 133 8.17 -5.87 -3.84
N ALA A 134 9.02 -5.22 -4.64
CA ALA A 134 9.63 -5.86 -5.79
C ALA A 134 10.54 -7.03 -5.37
N ALA A 135 11.36 -6.86 -4.33
CA ALA A 135 12.21 -7.93 -3.78
C ALA A 135 11.38 -9.10 -3.23
N PHE A 136 10.25 -8.81 -2.56
CA PHE A 136 9.29 -9.82 -2.13
C PHE A 136 8.78 -10.66 -3.31
N TRP A 137 8.30 -10.02 -4.37
CA TRP A 137 7.78 -10.72 -5.53
C TRP A 137 8.86 -11.48 -6.31
N GLU A 138 10.08 -10.93 -6.40
CA GLU A 138 11.23 -11.63 -6.99
C GLU A 138 11.54 -12.91 -6.18
N HIS A 139 11.60 -12.82 -4.84
CA HIS A 139 11.85 -13.95 -3.96
C HIS A 139 10.76 -15.03 -4.09
N VAL A 140 9.50 -14.66 -3.96
CA VAL A 140 8.37 -15.59 -4.09
C VAL A 140 8.38 -16.30 -5.45
N THR A 141 8.68 -15.56 -6.52
CA THR A 141 8.74 -16.14 -7.87
C THR A 141 9.92 -17.11 -8.01
N ALA A 142 11.07 -16.80 -7.42
CA ALA A 142 12.27 -17.65 -7.50
C ALA A 142 12.08 -18.97 -6.70
N GLU A 143 11.48 -18.90 -5.50
CA GLU A 143 11.33 -20.05 -4.61
C GLU A 143 10.11 -20.93 -4.94
N HIS A 144 9.00 -20.30 -5.33
CA HIS A 144 7.70 -20.99 -5.47
C HIS A 144 7.13 -20.95 -6.89
N GLY A 145 7.72 -20.19 -7.78
CA GLY A 145 7.30 -20.06 -9.17
C GLY A 145 6.21 -19.01 -9.41
N THR A 146 5.97 -18.76 -10.69
CA THR A 146 5.03 -17.73 -11.16
C THR A 146 3.59 -18.06 -10.76
N GLU A 147 3.19 -19.33 -10.78
CA GLU A 147 1.82 -19.75 -10.48
C GLU A 147 1.46 -19.44 -9.01
N TYR A 148 2.36 -19.73 -8.09
CA TYR A 148 2.19 -19.39 -6.68
C TYR A 148 2.10 -17.86 -6.45
N ARG A 149 2.93 -17.08 -7.14
CA ARG A 149 2.85 -15.61 -7.10
C ARG A 149 1.48 -15.10 -7.55
N GLU A 150 0.93 -15.63 -8.64
CA GLU A 150 -0.38 -15.23 -9.14
C GLU A 150 -1.52 -15.70 -8.22
N GLU A 151 -1.34 -16.83 -7.53
CA GLU A 151 -2.30 -17.35 -6.56
C GLU A 151 -2.49 -16.44 -5.35
N ILE A 152 -1.43 -15.76 -4.92
CA ILE A 152 -1.51 -14.77 -3.83
C ILE A 152 -2.57 -13.69 -4.13
N TRP A 153 -2.67 -13.26 -5.38
CA TRP A 153 -3.64 -12.24 -5.79
C TRP A 153 -5.09 -12.71 -5.85
N ARG A 154 -5.34 -14.00 -5.85
CA ARG A 154 -6.70 -14.56 -5.88
C ARG A 154 -7.36 -14.59 -4.51
N HIS A 155 -6.56 -14.55 -3.45
CA HIS A 155 -6.98 -14.77 -2.09
C HIS A 155 -6.62 -13.57 -1.20
N PRO A 156 -7.60 -12.79 -0.71
CA PRO A 156 -7.33 -11.64 0.16
C PRO A 156 -6.61 -12.04 1.45
N GLU A 157 -6.88 -13.24 1.97
CA GLU A 157 -6.23 -13.79 3.16
C GLU A 157 -4.74 -14.09 2.95
N ARG A 158 -4.28 -14.16 1.70
CA ARG A 158 -2.86 -14.32 1.33
C ARG A 158 -2.14 -13.01 1.06
N GLN A 159 -2.83 -11.88 1.20
CA GLN A 159 -2.20 -10.58 1.00
C GLN A 159 -0.94 -10.45 1.87
N PRO A 160 0.22 -10.10 1.27
CA PRO A 160 1.44 -9.85 2.03
C PRO A 160 1.29 -8.63 2.94
N THR A 161 1.85 -8.73 4.13
CA THR A 161 1.90 -7.67 5.14
C THR A 161 3.19 -6.86 5.02
N ALA A 162 3.31 -5.80 5.82
CA ALA A 162 4.55 -5.04 5.91
C ALA A 162 5.73 -5.91 6.40
N GLU A 163 5.47 -6.83 7.35
CA GLU A 163 6.47 -7.80 7.84
C GLU A 163 6.94 -8.74 6.73
N ASP A 164 6.03 -9.17 5.85
CA ASP A 164 6.35 -10.05 4.73
C ASP A 164 7.25 -9.36 3.69
N LEU A 165 7.15 -8.04 3.55
CA LEU A 165 8.05 -7.26 2.70
C LEU A 165 9.45 -7.13 3.31
N GLU A 166 9.54 -7.06 4.64
CA GLU A 166 10.82 -7.00 5.38
C GLU A 166 11.51 -8.37 5.46
N ASP A 167 10.73 -9.46 5.55
CA ASP A 167 11.21 -10.85 5.58
C ASP A 167 10.45 -11.72 4.55
N PRO A 168 10.78 -11.63 3.25
CA PRO A 168 10.13 -12.44 2.21
C PRO A 168 10.29 -13.95 2.42
N ALA A 169 11.41 -14.39 2.97
CA ALA A 169 11.69 -15.81 3.17
C ALA A 169 10.74 -16.47 4.21
N GLY A 170 10.30 -15.70 5.21
CA GLY A 170 9.36 -16.17 6.22
C GLY A 170 7.90 -16.25 5.75
N TYR A 171 7.55 -15.62 4.63
CA TYR A 171 6.17 -15.49 4.17
C TYR A 171 5.42 -16.83 4.07
N ALA A 172 5.96 -17.81 3.36
CA ALA A 172 5.30 -19.11 3.17
C ALA A 172 5.06 -19.83 4.51
N GLY A 173 6.03 -19.76 5.44
CA GLY A 173 5.89 -20.32 6.78
C GLY A 173 4.80 -19.64 7.60
N ARG A 174 4.73 -18.30 7.57
CA ARG A 174 3.68 -17.53 8.25
C ARG A 174 2.29 -17.84 7.69
N ARG A 175 2.16 -17.99 6.38
CA ARG A 175 0.89 -18.39 5.75
C ARG A 175 0.47 -19.79 6.15
N SER A 176 1.38 -20.77 6.10
CA SER A 176 1.07 -22.14 6.53
C SER A 176 0.63 -22.22 8.00
N ALA A 177 1.25 -21.44 8.87
CA ALA A 177 0.87 -21.37 10.27
C ALA A 177 -0.51 -20.72 10.45
N ALA A 178 -0.83 -19.68 9.69
CA ALA A 178 -2.13 -19.03 9.71
C ALA A 178 -3.24 -19.98 9.19
N ASP A 179 -3.01 -20.68 8.10
CA ASP A 179 -3.94 -21.67 7.54
C ASP A 179 -4.23 -22.79 8.54
N ALA A 180 -3.20 -23.37 9.18
CA ALA A 180 -3.35 -24.39 10.22
C ALA A 180 -4.15 -23.88 11.43
N SER A 181 -3.95 -22.63 11.82
CA SER A 181 -4.71 -22.01 12.90
C SER A 181 -6.18 -21.82 12.55
N ALA A 182 -6.48 -21.41 11.32
CA ALA A 182 -7.83 -21.26 10.82
C ALA A 182 -8.58 -22.60 10.77
N GLU A 183 -7.94 -23.65 10.26
CA GLU A 183 -8.50 -25.02 10.24
C GLU A 183 -8.81 -25.53 11.65
N SER A 184 -7.92 -25.29 12.62
CA SER A 184 -8.14 -25.67 14.02
C SER A 184 -9.34 -24.96 14.62
N LEU A 185 -9.51 -23.66 14.36
CA LEU A 185 -10.65 -22.88 14.83
C LEU A 185 -11.97 -23.35 14.20
N ASP A 186 -11.96 -23.66 12.91
CA ASP A 186 -13.13 -24.18 12.21
C ASP A 186 -13.55 -25.55 12.77
N ASP A 187 -12.61 -26.41 13.12
CA ASP A 187 -12.88 -27.70 13.73
C ASP A 187 -13.45 -27.55 15.16
N GLU A 188 -12.92 -26.60 15.94
CA GLU A 188 -13.48 -26.29 17.26
C GLU A 188 -14.89 -25.73 17.19
N LEU A 189 -15.13 -24.79 16.26
CA LEU A 189 -16.46 -24.23 16.01
C LEU A 189 -17.45 -25.32 15.58
N ARG A 190 -17.03 -26.24 14.71
CA ARG A 190 -17.88 -27.37 14.28
C ARG A 190 -18.25 -28.26 15.45
N LYS A 191 -17.29 -28.60 16.32
CA LYS A 191 -17.54 -29.41 17.53
C LYS A 191 -18.50 -28.71 18.50
N LEU A 192 -18.38 -27.40 18.67
CA LEU A 192 -19.29 -26.62 19.52
C LEU A 192 -20.72 -26.59 18.97
N LEU A 193 -20.86 -26.43 17.64
CA LEU A 193 -22.15 -26.42 16.97
C LEU A 193 -22.83 -27.81 17.05
N GLU A 194 -22.06 -28.90 16.88
CA GLU A 194 -22.57 -30.26 16.99
C GLU A 194 -22.90 -30.66 18.45
N GLY A 195 -22.13 -30.17 19.42
CA GLY A 195 -22.38 -30.46 20.85
C GLY A 195 -23.41 -29.58 21.52
N GLY A 196 -23.77 -28.40 20.95
CA GLY A 196 -24.68 -27.41 21.55
C GLY A 196 -26.17 -27.63 21.28
N PHE A 197 -26.57 -28.57 20.41
CA PHE A 197 -27.97 -28.88 20.07
C PHE A 197 -28.47 -30.22 20.59
N GLY A 198 -27.75 -30.86 21.51
CA GLY A 198 -28.02 -32.20 21.99
C GLY A 198 -28.67 -32.35 23.34
N ASP A 199 -29.07 -31.27 24.07
CA ASP A 199 -29.74 -31.36 25.35
C ASP A 199 -30.73 -30.18 25.55
N ALA A 200 -31.93 -30.33 25.06
CA ALA A 200 -33.12 -29.60 25.51
C ALA A 200 -34.39 -30.40 25.22
#